data_bac544b0e9e955b0349637c7b6b8c324
#
_entry.id   bac544b0e9e955b0349637c7b6b8c324
#
_cell.length_a   1.000
_cell.length_b   1.000
_cell.length_c   1.000
_cell.angle_alpha   90.00
_cell.angle_beta   90.00
_cell.angle_gamma   90.00
#
_symmetry.space_group_name_H-M   'P 1'
#
loop_
_entity.id
_entity.type
_entity.pdbx_description
1 polymer ?
#
loop_
_entity_poly.entity_id
_entity_poly.type
_entity_poly.pdbx_seq_one_letter_code
_entity_poly.pdbx_strand_id
1 'polypeptide(L)'
;MIVNELFYSLQGEGRLAGVPSVFIRLAGCPLRCRWCDTKYAWDPKAGREMSCDQILKSITDYPTRYAVLTGGEPLVCEGVCELTKTIRKHGFHLTIETAGIHYIDGLQADLISISPKLSNSEPQKGSDSDIERLNIDMLQKWIET
;
A
#
# COMPACT_ATOMS: atom_id res chain seq x y z
N MET A 1 -6.68 0.73 -11.96
CA MET A 1 -6.62 0.04 -10.64
C MET A 1 -7.81 0.43 -9.78
N ILE A 2 -8.18 -0.43 -8.83
CA ILE A 2 -9.30 -0.13 -7.94
C ILE A 2 -8.80 0.62 -6.72
N VAL A 3 -9.27 1.85 -6.55
CA VAL A 3 -9.00 2.72 -5.39
C VAL A 3 -10.16 2.59 -4.43
N ASN A 4 -9.89 2.12 -3.22
CA ASN A 4 -10.87 1.98 -2.16
C ASN A 4 -11.23 3.35 -1.58
N GLU A 5 -10.22 4.13 -1.19
CA GLU A 5 -10.40 5.49 -0.69
C GLU A 5 -9.19 6.40 -0.97
N LEU A 6 -9.47 7.69 -1.03
CA LEU A 6 -8.50 8.78 -1.06
C LEU A 6 -8.86 9.76 0.04
N PHE A 7 -7.91 10.07 0.92
CA PHE A 7 -8.17 10.99 2.02
C PHE A 7 -6.90 11.72 2.47
N TYR A 8 -7.09 12.84 3.14
CA TYR A 8 -6.02 13.63 3.72
C TYR A 8 -6.03 13.51 5.23
N SER A 9 -4.89 13.14 5.81
CA SER A 9 -4.74 12.95 7.26
C SER A 9 -3.29 13.11 7.68
N LEU A 10 -3.04 12.97 8.97
CA LEU A 10 -1.69 12.82 9.49
C LEU A 10 -1.23 11.37 9.31
N GLN A 11 0.03 11.19 8.89
CA GLN A 11 0.65 9.86 8.93
C GLN A 11 0.74 9.39 10.39
N GLY A 12 0.16 8.22 10.67
CA GLY A 12 0.07 7.65 12.01
C GLY A 12 1.25 6.77 12.40
N GLU A 13 2.05 6.32 11.42
CA GLU A 13 3.04 5.26 11.60
C GLU A 13 4.40 5.61 10.98
N GLY A 14 5.42 4.87 11.43
CA GLY A 14 6.74 4.89 10.84
C GLY A 14 7.50 6.21 10.99
N ARG A 15 8.48 6.40 10.13
CA ARG A 15 9.43 7.53 10.19
C ARG A 15 8.77 8.89 10.01
N LEU A 16 7.67 8.97 9.29
CA LEU A 16 6.98 10.22 8.96
C LEU A 16 5.71 10.43 9.81
N ALA A 17 5.60 9.78 10.96
CA ALA A 17 4.48 9.99 11.87
C ALA A 17 4.29 11.48 12.19
N GLY A 18 3.04 11.97 12.08
CA GLY A 18 2.68 13.37 12.27
C GLY A 18 2.77 14.24 11.02
N VAL A 19 3.29 13.73 9.91
CA VAL A 19 3.37 14.49 8.66
C VAL A 19 2.00 14.48 7.95
N PRO A 20 1.44 15.67 7.60
CA PRO A 20 0.22 15.76 6.80
C PRO A 20 0.42 15.11 5.42
N SER A 21 -0.35 14.09 5.12
CA SER A 21 -0.19 13.26 3.93
C SER A 21 -1.52 12.95 3.26
N VAL A 22 -1.51 12.77 1.95
CA VAL A 22 -2.63 12.22 1.23
C VAL A 22 -2.46 10.71 1.10
N PHE A 23 -3.48 9.97 1.50
CA PHE A 23 -3.50 8.51 1.47
C PHE A 23 -4.23 8.01 0.24
N ILE A 24 -3.61 7.07 -0.46
CA ILE A 24 -4.16 6.33 -1.59
C ILE A 24 -4.30 4.90 -1.14
N ARG A 25 -5.51 4.48 -0.78
CA ARG A 25 -5.78 3.10 -0.38
C ARG A 25 -6.29 2.30 -1.56
N LEU A 26 -5.50 1.32 -1.99
CA LEU A 26 -5.89 0.39 -3.05
C LEU A 26 -6.71 -0.77 -2.48
N ALA A 27 -7.63 -1.29 -3.28
CA ALA A 27 -8.42 -2.47 -2.94
C ALA A 27 -7.66 -3.75 -3.24
N GLY A 28 -7.98 -4.80 -2.49
CA GLY A 28 -7.41 -6.14 -2.64
C GLY A 28 -6.29 -6.42 -1.64
N CYS A 29 -6.49 -7.48 -0.85
CA CYS A 29 -5.46 -8.03 0.03
C CYS A 29 -5.61 -9.55 0.08
N PRO A 30 -4.55 -10.31 -0.15
CA PRO A 30 -4.64 -11.76 -0.10
C PRO A 30 -4.49 -12.34 1.31
N LEU A 31 -4.04 -11.53 2.29
CA LEU A 31 -3.54 -12.06 3.57
C LEU A 31 -4.62 -12.44 4.58
N ARG A 32 -5.77 -11.76 4.63
CA ARG A 32 -6.88 -12.06 5.57
C ARG A 32 -6.48 -12.07 7.05
N CYS A 33 -5.65 -11.13 7.50
CA CYS A 33 -5.19 -11.07 8.89
C CYS A 33 -6.35 -10.99 9.88
N ARG A 34 -6.33 -11.82 10.95
CA ARG A 34 -7.43 -11.89 11.93
C ARG A 34 -7.71 -10.56 12.65
N TRP A 35 -6.68 -9.75 12.84
CA TRP A 35 -6.75 -8.45 13.53
C TRP A 35 -6.68 -7.26 12.56
N CYS A 36 -6.94 -7.48 11.24
CA CYS A 36 -6.96 -6.40 10.26
C CYS A 36 -8.03 -5.36 10.61
N ASP A 37 -7.65 -4.10 10.63
CA ASP A 37 -8.51 -2.95 10.88
C ASP A 37 -9.19 -2.42 9.61
N THR A 38 -8.69 -2.82 8.43
CA THR A 38 -9.14 -2.37 7.12
C THR A 38 -9.74 -3.50 6.28
N LYS A 39 -10.55 -4.36 6.89
CA LYS A 39 -11.18 -5.52 6.22
C LYS A 39 -12.01 -5.14 5.00
N TYR A 40 -12.54 -3.93 4.97
CA TYR A 40 -13.29 -3.38 3.85
C TYR A 40 -12.45 -3.20 2.57
N ALA A 41 -11.11 -3.17 2.68
CA ALA A 41 -10.20 -3.12 1.54
C ALA A 41 -9.74 -4.51 1.06
N TRP A 42 -10.24 -5.61 1.62
CA TRP A 42 -9.83 -6.96 1.22
C TRP A 42 -10.36 -7.36 -0.15
N ASP A 43 -11.61 -6.98 -0.47
CA ASP A 43 -12.20 -7.28 -1.77
C ASP A 43 -11.51 -6.46 -2.87
N PRO A 44 -10.94 -7.08 -3.90
CA PRO A 44 -10.29 -6.37 -5.00
C PRO A 44 -11.25 -5.50 -5.83
N LYS A 45 -12.57 -5.64 -5.62
CA LYS A 45 -13.61 -4.81 -6.24
C LYS A 45 -14.15 -3.71 -5.32
N ALA A 46 -13.68 -3.64 -4.07
CA ALA A 46 -14.17 -2.66 -3.09
C ALA A 46 -13.60 -1.26 -3.37
N GLY A 47 -14.21 -0.54 -4.29
CA GLY A 47 -13.81 0.81 -4.63
C GLY A 47 -14.23 1.20 -6.04
N ARG A 48 -13.56 2.21 -6.57
CA ARG A 48 -13.78 2.67 -7.95
C ARG A 48 -12.52 2.47 -8.80
N GLU A 49 -12.72 2.16 -10.05
CA GLU A 49 -11.63 2.10 -10.99
C GLU A 49 -11.10 3.50 -11.30
N MET A 50 -9.79 3.68 -11.21
CA MET A 50 -9.12 4.94 -11.52
C MET A 50 -7.84 4.68 -12.30
N SER A 51 -7.55 5.56 -13.27
CA SER A 51 -6.25 5.62 -13.94
C SER A 51 -5.21 6.31 -13.05
N CYS A 52 -3.91 6.17 -13.38
CA CYS A 52 -2.84 6.89 -12.69
C CYS A 52 -3.03 8.41 -12.75
N ASP A 53 -3.48 8.94 -13.89
CA ASP A 53 -3.74 10.38 -14.06
C ASP A 53 -4.91 10.87 -13.21
N GLN A 54 -5.97 10.06 -13.07
CA GLN A 54 -7.11 10.41 -12.22
C GLN A 54 -6.71 10.42 -10.74
N ILE A 55 -5.89 9.46 -10.30
CA ILE A 55 -5.34 9.41 -8.94
C ILE A 55 -4.46 10.64 -8.71
N LEU A 56 -3.51 10.91 -9.62
CA LEU A 56 -2.62 12.06 -9.53
C LEU A 56 -3.40 13.38 -9.42
N LYS A 57 -4.37 13.60 -10.29
CA LYS A 57 -5.23 14.78 -10.24
C LYS A 57 -5.91 14.91 -8.88
N SER A 58 -6.48 13.83 -8.36
CA SER A 58 -7.17 13.84 -7.08
C SER A 58 -6.25 14.16 -5.90
N ILE A 59 -5.01 13.66 -5.89
CA ILE A 59 -4.08 13.94 -4.79
C ILE A 59 -3.46 15.32 -4.85
N THR A 60 -3.41 15.94 -6.04
CA THR A 60 -2.84 17.28 -6.24
C THR A 60 -3.71 18.38 -5.62
N ASP A 61 -4.99 18.12 -5.40
CA ASP A 61 -5.92 19.07 -4.78
C ASP A 61 -5.69 19.26 -3.26
N TYR A 62 -4.90 18.37 -2.63
CA TYR A 62 -4.58 18.48 -1.20
C TYR A 62 -3.35 19.35 -0.93
N PRO A 63 -3.33 20.09 0.21
CA PRO A 63 -2.25 21.00 0.54
C PRO A 63 -1.02 20.29 1.13
N THR A 64 -0.54 19.26 0.44
CA THR A 64 0.63 18.48 0.83
C THR A 64 1.42 18.00 -0.39
N ARG A 65 2.68 17.64 -0.16
CA ARG A 65 3.54 16.93 -1.12
C ARG A 65 3.96 15.55 -0.59
N TYR A 66 3.31 15.06 0.44
CA TYR A 66 3.51 13.72 0.98
C TYR A 66 2.32 12.84 0.59
N ALA A 67 2.61 11.75 -0.10
CA ALA A 67 1.63 10.73 -0.48
C ALA A 67 1.98 9.41 0.20
N VAL A 68 0.97 8.70 0.67
CA VAL A 68 1.08 7.36 1.24
C VAL A 68 0.27 6.41 0.37
N LEU A 69 0.95 5.49 -0.29
CA LEU A 69 0.32 4.39 -1.01
C LEU A 69 0.18 3.20 -0.06
N THR A 70 -1.04 2.86 0.24
CA THR A 70 -1.41 1.78 1.16
C THR A 70 -2.57 0.98 0.58
N GLY A 71 -3.26 0.20 1.37
CA GLY A 71 -4.46 -0.46 0.88
C GLY A 71 -4.84 -1.68 1.69
N GLY A 72 -5.31 -2.68 0.98
CA GLY A 72 -5.21 -4.05 1.43
C GLY A 72 -3.74 -4.47 1.41
N GLU A 73 -3.23 -4.84 0.25
CA GLU A 73 -1.79 -4.97 -0.01
C GLU A 73 -1.49 -4.28 -1.36
N PRO A 74 -0.85 -3.11 -1.36
CA PRO A 74 -0.71 -2.32 -2.59
C PRO A 74 0.17 -3.00 -3.63
N LEU A 75 1.12 -3.84 -3.23
CA LEU A 75 2.07 -4.48 -4.15
C LEU A 75 1.48 -5.65 -4.95
N VAL A 76 0.23 -6.07 -4.68
CA VAL A 76 -0.47 -7.03 -5.54
C VAL A 76 -1.26 -6.36 -6.67
N CYS A 77 -1.37 -5.02 -6.65
CA CYS A 77 -2.16 -4.31 -7.64
C CYS A 77 -1.41 -4.15 -8.95
N GLU A 78 -2.04 -4.57 -10.04
CA GLU A 78 -1.54 -4.32 -11.39
C GLU A 78 -1.40 -2.81 -11.65
N GLY A 79 -0.31 -2.41 -12.29
CA GLY A 79 -0.03 -1.00 -12.58
C GLY A 79 0.58 -0.19 -11.42
N VAL A 80 0.88 -0.80 -10.28
CA VAL A 80 1.45 -0.08 -9.13
C VAL A 80 2.78 0.60 -9.45
N CYS A 81 3.64 -0.02 -10.28
CA CYS A 81 4.90 0.59 -10.71
C CYS A 81 4.69 1.87 -11.51
N GLU A 82 3.70 1.89 -12.39
CA GLU A 82 3.36 3.08 -13.17
C GLU A 82 2.82 4.19 -12.28
N LEU A 83 1.95 3.85 -11.33
CA LEU A 83 1.43 4.79 -10.35
C LEU A 83 2.55 5.43 -9.53
N THR A 84 3.47 4.64 -8.99
CA THR A 84 4.58 5.14 -8.18
C THR A 84 5.49 6.08 -8.97
N LYS A 85 5.83 5.72 -10.21
CA LYS A 85 6.60 6.57 -11.14
C LYS A 85 5.88 7.89 -11.42
N THR A 86 4.57 7.82 -11.66
CA THR A 86 3.75 9.00 -11.94
C THR A 86 3.72 9.95 -10.75
N ILE A 87 3.47 9.47 -9.55
CA ILE A 87 3.44 10.27 -8.31
C ILE A 87 4.80 10.92 -8.05
N ARG A 88 5.87 10.15 -8.13
CA ARG A 88 7.24 10.63 -7.91
C ARG A 88 7.65 11.70 -8.93
N LYS A 89 7.34 11.50 -10.21
CA LYS A 89 7.62 12.45 -11.30
C LYS A 89 6.96 13.82 -11.06
N HIS A 90 5.84 13.84 -10.35
CA HIS A 90 5.11 15.08 -10.03
C HIS A 90 5.51 15.70 -8.68
N GLY A 91 6.65 15.29 -8.12
CA GLY A 91 7.28 15.93 -6.97
C GLY A 91 6.66 15.59 -5.61
N PHE A 92 5.91 14.49 -5.53
CA PHE A 92 5.47 13.97 -4.24
C PHE A 92 6.57 13.12 -3.60
N HIS A 93 6.75 13.29 -2.29
CA HIS A 93 7.42 12.28 -1.46
C HIS A 93 6.47 11.10 -1.29
N LEU A 94 6.85 9.94 -1.78
CA LEU A 94 5.99 8.75 -1.74
C LEU A 94 6.47 7.76 -0.69
N THR A 95 5.60 7.48 0.27
CA THR A 95 5.72 6.34 1.19
C THR A 95 4.84 5.20 0.68
N ILE A 96 5.36 3.97 0.71
CA ILE A 96 4.57 2.76 0.45
C ILE A 96 4.48 1.97 1.76
N GLU A 97 3.25 1.63 2.17
CA GLU A 97 2.97 0.74 3.30
C GLU A 97 2.59 -0.64 2.78
N THR A 98 3.37 -1.65 3.13
CA THR A 98 3.20 -3.02 2.64
C THR A 98 3.48 -4.05 3.72
N ALA A 99 2.90 -5.23 3.58
CA ALA A 99 3.29 -6.39 4.39
C ALA A 99 4.64 -6.99 3.97
N GLY A 100 5.18 -6.59 2.81
CA GLY A 100 6.45 -7.08 2.29
C GLY A 100 6.40 -8.49 1.70
N ILE A 101 5.21 -8.99 1.36
CA ILE A 101 5.04 -10.34 0.79
C ILE A 101 5.44 -10.45 -0.69
N HIS A 102 5.58 -9.32 -1.36
CA HIS A 102 6.03 -9.22 -2.74
C HIS A 102 7.16 -8.21 -2.85
N TYR A 103 8.13 -8.52 -3.70
CA TYR A 103 9.15 -7.58 -4.16
C TYR A 103 8.87 -7.23 -5.61
N ILE A 104 8.93 -5.95 -5.94
CA ILE A 104 8.72 -5.46 -7.31
C ILE A 104 9.94 -4.65 -7.72
N ASP A 105 10.68 -5.16 -8.71
CA ASP A 105 11.79 -4.43 -9.26
C ASP A 105 11.34 -3.17 -10.00
N GLY A 106 12.10 -2.08 -9.84
CA GLY A 106 11.78 -0.79 -10.45
C GLY A 106 10.63 0.00 -9.80
N LEU A 107 10.15 -0.44 -8.64
CA LEU A 107 9.22 0.33 -7.82
C LEU A 107 9.89 1.64 -7.36
N GLN A 108 9.20 2.76 -7.47
CA GLN A 108 9.75 4.06 -7.08
C GLN A 108 9.08 4.61 -5.84
N ALA A 109 9.83 4.70 -4.75
CA ALA A 109 9.38 5.30 -3.50
C ALA A 109 10.53 6.04 -2.80
N ASP A 110 10.21 6.98 -1.92
CA ASP A 110 11.20 7.61 -1.03
C ASP A 110 11.34 6.84 0.28
N LEU A 111 10.27 6.16 0.66
CA LEU A 111 10.21 5.35 1.87
C LEU A 111 9.34 4.13 1.64
N ILE A 112 9.83 2.96 2.00
CA ILE A 112 9.03 1.73 2.06
C ILE A 112 8.89 1.35 3.53
N SER A 113 7.66 1.41 4.03
CA SER A 113 7.30 1.03 5.39
C SER A 113 6.78 -0.40 5.37
N ILE A 114 7.59 -1.35 5.84
CA ILE A 114 7.27 -2.76 5.79
C ILE A 114 6.78 -3.21 7.17
N SER A 115 5.59 -3.83 7.18
CA SER A 115 4.96 -4.42 8.36
C SER A 115 4.77 -5.93 8.18
N PRO A 116 5.80 -6.75 8.40
CA PRO A 116 5.73 -8.20 8.20
C PRO A 116 4.63 -8.83 9.05
N LYS A 117 3.91 -9.78 8.47
CA LYS A 117 2.77 -10.44 9.15
C LYS A 117 3.21 -11.76 9.77
N LEU A 118 3.37 -11.74 11.10
CA LEU A 118 3.82 -12.91 11.88
C LEU A 118 2.67 -13.91 12.09
N SER A 119 2.97 -15.05 12.72
CA SER A 119 2.02 -16.15 13.00
C SER A 119 0.76 -15.70 13.75
N ASN A 120 0.87 -14.67 14.60
CA ASN A 120 -0.28 -14.11 15.31
C ASN A 120 -1.31 -13.41 14.40
N SER A 121 -0.94 -13.18 13.14
CA SER A 121 -1.82 -12.60 12.11
C SER A 121 -2.64 -13.64 11.33
N GLU A 122 -2.41 -14.94 11.56
CA GLU A 122 -3.08 -16.01 10.85
C GLU A 122 -4.60 -15.85 10.87
N PRO A 123 -5.28 -16.07 9.73
CA PRO A 123 -6.73 -16.04 9.69
C PRO A 123 -7.32 -17.11 10.62
N GLN A 124 -8.58 -16.93 11.01
CA GLN A 124 -9.30 -17.97 11.70
C GLN A 124 -9.42 -19.21 10.80
N LYS A 125 -9.38 -20.40 11.41
CA LYS A 125 -9.52 -21.68 10.67
C LYS A 125 -10.72 -21.65 9.71
N GLY A 126 -10.47 -21.98 8.44
CA GLY A 126 -11.50 -22.00 7.39
C GLY A 126 -11.52 -20.77 6.49
N SER A 127 -10.63 -19.79 6.66
CA SER A 127 -10.42 -18.74 5.66
C SER A 127 -9.31 -19.12 4.71
N ASP A 128 -9.62 -19.13 3.39
CA ASP A 128 -8.69 -19.46 2.33
C ASP A 128 -7.59 -18.39 2.19
N SER A 129 -6.42 -18.68 2.70
CA SER A 129 -5.22 -17.91 2.41
C SER A 129 -4.00 -18.82 2.53
N ASP A 130 -3.63 -19.41 1.41
CA ASP A 130 -2.41 -20.22 1.26
C ASP A 130 -1.14 -19.38 1.04
N ILE A 131 -1.24 -18.05 1.23
CA ILE A 131 -0.13 -17.15 0.97
C ILE A 131 0.83 -17.12 2.16
N GLU A 132 2.10 -17.31 1.86
CA GLU A 132 3.19 -17.17 2.81
C GLU A 132 3.21 -15.73 3.37
N ARG A 133 2.93 -15.58 4.66
CA ARG A 133 2.79 -14.30 5.35
C ARG A 133 4.11 -13.63 5.66
N LEU A 134 5.11 -14.43 5.93
CA LEU A 134 6.46 -13.99 6.27
C LEU A 134 7.43 -14.66 5.30
N ASN A 135 7.77 -13.96 4.24
CA ASN A 135 8.76 -14.41 3.28
C ASN A 135 10.09 -13.68 3.52
N ILE A 136 11.04 -14.38 4.14
CA ILE A 136 12.33 -13.80 4.53
C ILE A 136 13.13 -13.38 3.31
N ASP A 137 13.10 -14.16 2.22
CA ASP A 137 13.84 -13.83 0.99
C ASP A 137 13.32 -12.53 0.35
N MET A 138 12.01 -12.29 0.40
CA MET A 138 11.44 -11.05 -0.09
C MET A 138 11.83 -9.86 0.81
N LEU A 139 11.83 -10.05 2.12
CA LEU A 139 12.26 -9.01 3.06
C LEU A 139 13.74 -8.66 2.88
N GLN A 140 14.61 -9.65 2.65
CA GLN A 140 16.02 -9.42 2.36
C GLN A 140 16.21 -8.58 1.10
N LYS A 141 15.49 -8.87 0.03
CA LYS A 141 15.54 -8.04 -1.19
C LYS A 141 15.18 -6.57 -0.93
N TRP A 142 14.20 -6.30 -0.07
CA TRP A 142 13.85 -4.94 0.30
C TRP A 142 14.95 -4.21 1.10
N ILE A 143 15.71 -4.93 1.90
CA ILE A 143 16.81 -4.36 2.73
C ILE A 143 18.04 -4.05 1.86
N GLU A 144 18.26 -4.82 0.80
CA GLU A 144 19.40 -4.70 -0.10
C GLU A 144 19.19 -3.64 -1.21
N THR A 145 17.99 -3.10 -1.35
CA THR A 145 17.61 -2.09 -2.35
C THR A 145 17.64 -0.68 -1.81
#